data_38b647b941998e3799b260936e499db9
#
_entry.id   38b647b941998e3799b260936e499db9
#
_cell.length_a   1.000
_cell.length_b   1.000
_cell.length_c   1.000
_cell.angle_alpha   90.00
_cell.angle_beta   90.00
_cell.angle_gamma   90.00
#
_symmetry.space_group_name_H-M   'P 1'
#
loop_
_entity.id
_entity.type
_entity.pdbx_description
1 polymer ?
#
loop_
_entity_poly.entity_id
_entity_poly.type
_entity_poly.pdbx_seq_one_letter_code
_entity_poly.pdbx_strand_id
1 'polypeptide(L)'
;MRNPYQRKAAAKTQTASYNPQDIYKQFIETMVAQAGLIALYQDGWALCATPTGQKAFAVWKNKSLAKLLIKDNWANYETQEISLKDFIEKVIPFLREQNTAVSMDLTPEGQNILVAPEKLLL
;
A
#
# COMPACT_ATOMS: atom_id res chain seq x y z
N MET A 1 -18.06 -31.14 2.01
CA MET A 1 -18.20 -30.11 2.02
C MET A 1 -18.25 -29.84 2.11
N ARG A 2 -17.91 -30.04 1.72
CA ARG A 2 -17.75 -29.14 1.88
C ARG A 2 -17.60 -28.68 2.10
N ASN A 3 -17.71 -29.31 1.97
CA ASN A 3 -17.52 -28.37 2.16
C ASN A 3 -17.47 -28.13 2.38
N PRO A 4 -16.93 -27.93 2.08
CA PRO A 4 -16.92 -27.11 2.33
C PRO A 4 -16.86 -26.83 2.52
N TYR A 5 -17.07 -27.11 2.25
CA TYR A 5 -16.84 -26.20 2.45
C TYR A 5 -16.73 -25.81 2.47
N GLN A 6 -16.46 -25.95 2.50
CA GLN A 6 -16.55 -25.15 2.45
C GLN A 6 -16.58 -24.41 2.49
N ARG A 7 -16.36 -24.59 2.42
CA ARG A 7 -16.54 -23.65 2.40
C ARG A 7 -16.51 -22.98 2.49
N LYS A 8 -16.21 -22.99 2.53
CA LYS A 8 -16.33 -22.02 2.56
C LYS A 8 -16.23 -21.31 2.52
N ALA A 9 -15.94 -21.79 2.63
CA ALA A 9 -15.96 -20.71 2.50
C ALA A 9 -15.88 -20.11 2.52
N ALA A 10 -15.66 -20.19 2.71
CA ALA A 10 -15.61 -19.19 2.59
C ALA A 10 -15.42 -18.63 2.87
N ALA A 11 -15.18 -18.76 3.07
CA ALA A 11 -15.00 -17.89 3.19
C ALA A 11 -14.62 -17.71 3.43
N LYS A 12 -14.41 -17.71 3.76
CA LYS A 12 -14.08 -17.44 3.90
C LYS A 12 -13.56 -17.07 3.67
N THR A 13 -13.52 -17.32 3.63
CA THR A 13 -12.92 -17.04 3.43
C THR A 13 -12.56 -16.30 3.22
N GLN A 14 -12.57 -16.30 3.15
CA GLN A 14 -12.11 -15.21 2.87
C GLN A 14 -11.12 -14.38 3.62
N THR A 15 -11.13 -14.13 4.71
CA THR A 15 -10.10 -13.55 5.54
C THR A 15 -8.86 -14.40 5.56
N ALA A 16 -9.06 -15.68 5.43
CA ALA A 16 -7.95 -16.62 5.37
C ALA A 16 -6.98 -16.30 4.24
N SER A 17 -7.44 -15.56 3.23
CA SER A 17 -6.58 -15.25 2.08
C SER A 17 -5.69 -14.03 2.30
N TYR A 18 -5.87 -13.28 3.39
CA TYR A 18 -5.03 -12.11 3.63
C TYR A 18 -3.75 -12.55 4.34
N ASN A 19 -2.66 -12.66 3.59
CA ASN A 19 -1.35 -13.01 4.11
C ASN A 19 -0.41 -11.83 3.88
N PRO A 20 -0.01 -11.12 4.94
CA PRO A 20 0.84 -9.92 4.77
C PRO A 20 2.13 -10.19 4.03
N GLN A 21 2.76 -11.35 4.24
CA GLN A 21 4.01 -11.67 3.56
C GLN A 21 3.81 -11.84 2.07
N ASP A 22 2.72 -12.49 1.66
CA ASP A 22 2.41 -12.66 0.25
C ASP A 22 2.07 -11.33 -0.40
N ILE A 23 1.34 -10.48 0.29
CA ILE A 23 0.98 -9.16 -0.23
C ILE A 23 2.23 -8.31 -0.40
N TYR A 24 3.13 -8.35 0.57
CA TYR A 24 4.38 -7.62 0.49
C TYR A 24 5.21 -8.10 -0.69
N LYS A 25 5.35 -9.42 -0.83
CA LYS A 25 6.11 -10.00 -1.94
C LYS A 25 5.53 -9.60 -3.29
N GLN A 26 4.22 -9.70 -3.44
CA GLN A 26 3.54 -9.32 -4.67
C GLN A 26 3.73 -7.83 -4.98
N PHE A 27 3.66 -6.99 -3.94
CA PHE A 27 3.87 -5.57 -4.12
C PHE A 27 5.27 -5.28 -4.66
N ILE A 28 6.28 -5.87 -4.05
CA ILE A 28 7.67 -5.66 -4.47
C ILE A 28 7.88 -6.16 -5.89
N GLU A 29 7.39 -7.36 -6.19
CA GLU A 29 7.54 -7.93 -7.53
C GLU A 29 6.86 -7.06 -8.59
N THR A 30 5.68 -6.57 -8.30
CA THR A 30 4.95 -5.72 -9.23
C THR A 30 5.65 -4.38 -9.41
N MET A 31 6.09 -3.78 -8.31
CA MET A 31 6.79 -2.50 -8.35
C MET A 31 8.05 -2.59 -9.20
N VAL A 32 8.82 -3.66 -9.05
CA VAL A 32 10.05 -3.86 -9.82
C VAL A 32 9.71 -4.12 -11.29
N ALA A 33 8.72 -4.98 -11.54
CA ALA A 33 8.36 -5.35 -12.91
C ALA A 33 7.86 -4.16 -13.72
N GLN A 34 7.10 -3.27 -13.10
CA GLN A 34 6.57 -2.09 -13.80
C GLN A 34 7.43 -0.85 -13.62
N ALA A 35 8.51 -0.96 -12.85
CA ALA A 35 9.47 0.11 -12.57
C ALA A 35 8.80 1.32 -11.94
N GLY A 36 7.82 1.10 -11.07
CA GLY A 36 7.14 2.21 -10.42
C GLY A 36 5.99 1.75 -9.54
N LEU A 37 5.35 2.73 -8.93
CA LEU A 37 4.21 2.51 -8.04
C LEU A 37 3.29 3.72 -8.11
N ILE A 38 2.16 3.63 -7.40
CA ILE A 38 1.12 4.66 -7.46
C ILE A 38 0.93 5.26 -6.05
N ALA A 39 0.80 6.58 -6.00
CA ALA A 39 0.43 7.27 -4.77
C ALA A 39 -0.76 8.18 -5.07
N LEU A 40 -1.30 8.84 -4.05
CA LEU A 40 -2.37 9.82 -4.21
C LEU A 40 -1.82 11.18 -3.85
N TYR A 41 -2.21 12.21 -4.62
CA TYR A 41 -1.69 13.56 -4.47
C TYR A 41 -2.78 14.61 -4.61
N GLN A 42 -2.77 15.59 -3.70
CA GLN A 42 -3.61 16.79 -3.75
C GLN A 42 -2.90 17.84 -2.90
N ASP A 43 -2.09 18.69 -3.55
CA ASP A 43 -1.25 19.68 -2.86
C ASP A 43 -0.35 19.05 -1.79
N GLY A 44 -0.13 17.76 -1.90
CA GLY A 44 0.68 16.97 -0.98
C GLY A 44 0.31 15.52 -1.11
N TRP A 45 1.20 14.65 -0.62
CA TRP A 45 0.97 13.21 -0.73
C TRP A 45 -0.01 12.73 0.33
N ALA A 46 -0.78 11.68 -0.02
CA ALA A 46 -1.70 11.07 0.92
C ALA A 46 -0.91 10.36 2.02
N LEU A 47 -1.15 10.75 3.25
CA LEU A 47 -0.53 10.14 4.43
C LEU A 47 -1.63 9.57 5.31
N CYS A 48 -1.33 8.43 5.94
CA CYS A 48 -2.21 7.87 6.95
C CYS A 48 -1.45 7.75 8.25
N ALA A 49 -2.17 7.50 9.33
CA ALA A 49 -1.56 7.33 10.64
C ALA A 49 -1.70 5.88 11.08
N THR A 50 -0.65 5.35 11.70
CA THR A 50 -0.71 4.03 12.32
C THR A 50 -1.46 4.13 13.66
N PRO A 51 -1.86 2.99 14.24
CA PRO A 51 -2.49 3.03 15.58
C PRO A 51 -1.64 3.68 16.64
N THR A 52 -0.31 3.69 16.47
CA THR A 52 0.60 4.34 17.42
C THR A 52 0.83 5.82 17.12
N GLY A 53 0.16 6.34 16.08
CA GLY A 53 0.29 7.74 15.71
C GLY A 53 1.41 8.06 14.74
N GLN A 54 2.17 7.05 14.31
CA GLN A 54 3.23 7.27 13.33
C GLN A 54 2.62 7.56 11.95
N LYS A 55 3.23 8.47 11.21
CA LYS A 55 2.79 8.77 9.85
C LYS A 55 3.23 7.66 8.90
N ALA A 56 2.42 7.42 7.88
CA ALA A 56 2.74 6.44 6.85
C ALA A 56 2.40 7.02 5.48
N PHE A 57 3.31 6.85 4.53
CA PHE A 57 3.13 7.30 3.16
C PHE A 57 2.42 6.18 2.38
N ALA A 58 1.23 6.48 1.87
CA ALA A 58 0.37 5.48 1.25
C ALA A 58 0.74 5.27 -0.21
N VAL A 59 0.99 4.02 -0.60
CA VAL A 59 1.33 3.65 -1.97
C VAL A 59 0.58 2.38 -2.36
N TRP A 60 0.35 2.23 -3.66
CA TRP A 60 -0.36 1.08 -4.22
C TRP A 60 0.40 0.56 -5.43
N LYS A 61 0.25 -0.74 -5.70
CA LYS A 61 0.94 -1.35 -6.83
C LYS A 61 0.27 -1.03 -8.16
N ASN A 62 -1.02 -0.63 -8.16
CA ASN A 62 -1.69 -0.21 -9.40
C ASN A 62 -2.75 0.85 -9.12
N LYS A 63 -3.20 1.50 -10.20
CA LYS A 63 -4.16 2.60 -10.09
C LYS A 63 -5.53 2.15 -9.61
N SER A 64 -5.95 0.94 -9.99
CA SER A 64 -7.27 0.44 -9.61
C SER A 64 -7.41 0.37 -8.10
N LEU A 65 -6.37 -0.14 -7.43
CA LEU A 65 -6.38 -0.22 -5.97
C LEU A 65 -6.36 1.15 -5.32
N ALA A 66 -5.54 2.06 -5.86
CA ALA A 66 -5.45 3.42 -5.32
C ALA A 66 -6.78 4.16 -5.43
N LYS A 67 -7.47 3.98 -6.56
CA LYS A 67 -8.73 4.69 -6.78
C LYS A 67 -9.81 4.30 -5.79
N LEU A 68 -9.73 3.10 -5.20
CA LEU A 68 -10.70 2.69 -4.19
C LEU A 68 -10.64 3.56 -2.94
N LEU A 69 -9.53 4.25 -2.74
CA LEU A 69 -9.33 5.11 -1.58
C LEU A 69 -9.64 6.58 -1.86
N ILE A 70 -10.02 6.93 -3.09
CA ILE A 70 -10.39 8.31 -3.43
C ILE A 70 -11.82 8.57 -2.97
N LYS A 71 -11.95 8.77 -1.66
CA LYS A 71 -13.23 9.04 -1.01
C LYS A 71 -12.95 9.67 0.34
N ASP A 72 -13.98 10.20 0.98
CA ASP A 72 -13.86 10.77 2.33
C ASP A 72 -12.73 11.81 2.38
N ASN A 73 -11.74 11.62 3.23
CA ASN A 73 -10.64 12.57 3.38
C ASN A 73 -9.78 12.71 2.13
N TRP A 74 -9.81 11.72 1.25
CA TRP A 74 -9.03 11.74 0.01
C TRP A 74 -9.90 11.89 -1.24
N ALA A 75 -11.11 12.46 -1.09
CA ALA A 75 -12.07 12.53 -2.20
C ALA A 75 -11.56 13.35 -3.38
N ASN A 76 -10.71 14.35 -3.13
CA ASN A 76 -10.19 15.22 -4.20
C ASN A 76 -8.79 14.84 -4.65
N TYR A 77 -8.27 13.72 -4.16
CA TYR A 77 -6.92 13.28 -4.54
C TYR A 77 -6.93 12.61 -5.91
N GLU A 78 -5.78 12.63 -6.56
CA GLU A 78 -5.59 11.99 -7.86
C GLU A 78 -4.47 10.97 -7.77
N THR A 79 -4.54 9.95 -8.63
CA THR A 79 -3.45 8.98 -8.71
C THR A 79 -2.23 9.65 -9.34
N GLN A 80 -1.07 9.35 -8.77
CA GLN A 80 0.20 9.89 -9.24
C GLN A 80 1.21 8.76 -9.33
N GLU A 81 1.79 8.60 -10.52
CA GLU A 81 2.82 7.58 -10.73
C GLU A 81 4.15 8.08 -10.18
N ILE A 82 4.85 7.18 -9.49
CA ILE A 82 6.21 7.44 -9.01
C ILE A 82 7.09 6.37 -9.62
N SER A 83 8.14 6.78 -10.36
CA SER A 83 9.06 5.80 -10.93
C SER A 83 9.83 5.11 -9.80
N LEU A 84 10.25 3.87 -10.05
CA LEU A 84 11.04 3.13 -9.08
C LEU A 84 12.31 3.89 -8.72
N LYS A 85 12.95 4.49 -9.72
CA LYS A 85 14.16 5.27 -9.52
C LYS A 85 13.93 6.44 -8.57
N ASP A 86 12.86 7.23 -8.82
CA ASP A 86 12.55 8.36 -7.95
C ASP A 86 12.15 7.92 -6.57
N PHE A 87 11.44 6.80 -6.46
CA PHE A 87 11.05 6.28 -5.16
C PHE A 87 12.28 5.96 -4.33
N ILE A 88 13.25 5.26 -4.92
CA ILE A 88 14.45 4.85 -4.20
C ILE A 88 15.37 6.04 -3.91
N GLU A 89 15.53 6.96 -4.87
CA GLU A 89 16.53 8.02 -4.76
C GLU A 89 16.02 9.25 -4.03
N LYS A 90 14.71 9.51 -4.07
CA LYS A 90 14.14 10.75 -3.53
C LYS A 90 13.15 10.50 -2.42
N VAL A 91 12.21 9.58 -2.62
CA VAL A 91 11.12 9.38 -1.67
C VAL A 91 11.61 8.64 -0.42
N ILE A 92 12.29 7.53 -0.59
CA ILE A 92 12.76 6.76 0.58
C ILE A 92 13.67 7.58 1.49
N PRO A 93 14.69 8.32 0.97
CA PRO A 93 15.51 9.15 1.86
C PRO A 93 14.68 10.21 2.59
N PHE A 94 13.71 10.82 1.91
CA PHE A 94 12.82 11.80 2.54
C PHE A 94 12.01 11.19 3.67
N LEU A 95 11.45 9.98 3.43
CA LEU A 95 10.65 9.30 4.45
C LEU A 95 11.48 8.91 5.66
N ARG A 96 12.72 8.49 5.42
CA ARG A 96 13.63 8.16 6.53
C ARG A 96 13.90 9.40 7.39
N GLU A 97 14.14 10.53 6.75
CA GLU A 97 14.37 11.79 7.43
C GLU A 97 13.17 12.22 8.26
N GLN A 98 11.96 11.98 7.73
CA GLN A 98 10.71 12.36 8.38
C GLN A 98 10.19 11.29 9.33
N ASN A 99 10.93 10.20 9.51
CA ASN A 99 10.53 9.09 10.36
C ASN A 99 9.13 8.59 9.99
N THR A 100 8.89 8.46 8.69
CA THR A 100 7.59 8.08 8.14
C THR A 100 7.69 6.69 7.52
N ALA A 101 6.75 5.80 7.87
CA ALA A 101 6.71 4.45 7.31
C ALA A 101 6.07 4.46 5.92
N VAL A 102 6.11 3.32 5.24
CA VAL A 102 5.41 3.13 3.97
C VAL A 102 4.22 2.22 4.21
N SER A 103 3.04 2.66 3.76
CA SER A 103 1.80 1.88 3.83
C SER A 103 1.51 1.33 2.45
N MET A 104 1.60 0.01 2.30
CA MET A 104 1.41 -0.66 1.00
C MET A 104 0.02 -1.22 0.86
N ASP A 105 -0.62 -0.91 -0.27
CA ASP A 105 -1.90 -1.50 -0.69
C ASP A 105 -3.00 -1.36 0.36
N LEU A 106 -3.11 -0.16 0.96
CA LEU A 106 -4.20 0.13 1.90
C LEU A 106 -5.54 -0.12 1.23
N THR A 107 -6.40 -0.89 1.90
CA THR A 107 -7.73 -1.21 1.41
C THR A 107 -8.78 -0.30 2.06
N PRO A 108 -9.98 -0.19 1.44
CA PRO A 108 -11.06 0.57 2.07
C PRO A 108 -11.45 0.05 3.45
N GLU A 109 -11.15 -1.22 3.74
CA GLU A 109 -11.42 -1.83 5.05
C GLU A 109 -10.33 -1.52 6.07
N GLY A 110 -9.27 -0.83 5.66
CA GLY A 110 -8.22 -0.42 6.57
C GLY A 110 -7.05 -1.39 6.70
N GLN A 111 -6.98 -2.41 5.85
CA GLN A 111 -5.86 -3.35 5.86
C GLN A 111 -4.71 -2.79 5.03
N ASN A 112 -3.50 -2.92 5.53
CA ASN A 112 -2.30 -2.49 4.81
C ASN A 112 -1.07 -3.21 5.34
N ILE A 113 0.04 -3.06 4.62
CA ILE A 113 1.34 -3.55 5.06
C ILE A 113 2.19 -2.33 5.39
N LEU A 114 2.69 -2.26 6.62
CA LEU A 114 3.55 -1.15 7.06
C LEU A 114 4.99 -1.61 7.02
N VAL A 115 5.82 -0.84 6.33
CA VAL A 115 7.24 -1.17 6.15
C VAL A 115 8.08 0.06 6.44
N ALA A 116 9.17 -0.13 7.19
CA ALA A 116 10.12 0.95 7.40
C ALA A 116 10.83 1.24 6.08
N PRO A 117 11.07 2.53 5.75
CA PRO A 117 11.69 2.87 4.45
C PRO A 117 13.03 2.19 4.21
N GLU A 118 13.84 2.04 5.27
CA GLU A 118 15.16 1.44 5.12
C GLU A 118 15.10 -0.01 4.64
N LYS A 119 13.97 -0.70 4.85
CA LYS A 119 13.82 -2.08 4.41
C LYS A 119 13.49 -2.19 2.92
N LEU A 120 13.23 -1.05 2.28
CA LEU A 120 12.90 -1.01 0.86
C LEU A 120 14.10 -0.66 -0.01
N LEU A 121 15.30 -0.72 0.53
CA LEU A 121 16.52 -0.56 -0.26
C LEU A 121 16.72 -1.82 -1.06
N LEU A 122 16.47 -1.74 -2.33
CA LEU A 122 16.53 -2.88 -3.25
C LEU A 122 17.90 -2.98 -3.91
#